data_65712527a3c12ae19e9d53a780fb49ed
#
_entry.id   65712527a3c12ae19e9d53a780fb49ed
#
_cell.length_a   1.000
_cell.length_b   1.000
_cell.length_c   1.000
_cell.angle_alpha   90.00
_cell.angle_beta   90.00
_cell.angle_gamma   90.00
#
_symmetry.space_group_name_H-M   'P 1'
#
loop_
_entity.id
_entity.type
_entity.pdbx_description
1 polymer ?
#
loop_
_entity_poly.entity_id
_entity_poly.type
_entity_poly.pdbx_seq_one_letter_code
_entity_poly.pdbx_strand_id
1 'polypeptide(L)'
;MTATLFKALSDPHRVRIVNLLATNPDPVCVCDITDSVGLTQPTVSFHLKKLVRSGLLNREQRGVWAYYSVNRKALDQLSGIFSTEGTR
;
A
#
# COMPACT_ATOMS: atom_id res chain seq x y z
N MET A 1 13.45 -0.14 -9.35
CA MET A 1 12.23 0.38 -8.73
C MET A 1 11.01 -0.50 -8.94
N THR A 2 10.72 -0.87 -10.17
CA THR A 2 9.58 -1.71 -10.47
C THR A 2 9.67 -3.09 -9.80
N ALA A 3 10.85 -3.69 -9.83
CA ALA A 3 11.04 -4.99 -9.19
C ALA A 3 10.79 -4.92 -7.69
N THR A 4 11.15 -3.79 -7.06
CA THR A 4 10.90 -3.57 -5.64
C THR A 4 9.40 -3.50 -5.37
N LEU A 5 8.65 -2.84 -6.24
CA LEU A 5 7.20 -2.73 -6.10
C LEU A 5 6.53 -4.10 -6.23
N PHE A 6 6.94 -4.89 -7.22
CA PHE A 6 6.39 -6.23 -7.39
C PHE A 6 6.71 -7.12 -6.19
N LYS A 7 7.94 -7.01 -5.68
CA LYS A 7 8.32 -7.79 -4.52
C LYS A 7 7.46 -7.43 -3.31
N ALA A 8 7.18 -6.14 -3.13
CA ALA A 8 6.32 -5.71 -2.03
C ALA A 8 4.92 -6.28 -2.15
N LEU A 9 4.45 -6.54 -3.36
CA LEU A 9 3.12 -7.08 -3.61
C LEU A 9 3.10 -8.60 -3.73
N SER A 10 4.19 -9.28 -3.40
CA SER A 10 4.23 -10.74 -3.49
C SER A 10 3.48 -11.43 -2.35
N ASP A 11 3.10 -10.70 -1.32
CA ASP A 11 2.37 -11.21 -0.16
C ASP A 11 0.89 -10.85 -0.30
N PRO A 12 -0.04 -11.82 -0.21
CA PRO A 12 -1.47 -11.53 -0.37
C PRO A 12 -2.01 -10.54 0.65
N HIS A 13 -1.47 -10.51 1.87
CA HIS A 13 -1.90 -9.53 2.86
C HIS A 13 -1.53 -8.12 2.44
N ARG A 14 -0.36 -7.95 1.81
CA ARG A 14 0.05 -6.64 1.32
C ARG A 14 -0.81 -6.18 0.17
N VAL A 15 -1.19 -7.09 -0.72
CA VAL A 15 -2.10 -6.77 -1.81
C VAL A 15 -3.44 -6.26 -1.25
N ARG A 16 -3.97 -6.93 -0.22
CA ARG A 16 -5.22 -6.52 0.41
C ARG A 16 -5.11 -5.13 1.02
N ILE A 17 -4.00 -4.85 1.69
CA ILE A 17 -3.78 -3.54 2.29
C ILE A 17 -3.72 -2.46 1.22
N VAL A 18 -2.96 -2.69 0.17
CA VAL A 18 -2.84 -1.73 -0.93
C VAL A 18 -4.20 -1.49 -1.59
N ASN A 19 -4.95 -2.56 -1.81
CA ASN A 19 -6.27 -2.44 -2.42
C ASN A 19 -7.21 -1.60 -1.55
N LEU A 20 -7.19 -1.84 -0.24
CA LEU A 20 -7.98 -1.05 0.71
C LEU A 20 -7.64 0.43 0.61
N LEU A 21 -6.35 0.76 0.59
CA LEU A 21 -5.92 2.14 0.55
C LEU A 21 -6.17 2.77 -0.82
N ALA A 22 -6.03 1.99 -1.88
CA ALA A 22 -6.26 2.50 -3.24
C ALA A 22 -7.71 2.87 -3.48
N THR A 23 -8.63 2.21 -2.79
CA THR A 23 -10.06 2.49 -2.95
C THR A 23 -10.58 3.54 -1.98
N ASN A 24 -9.72 4.05 -1.11
CA ASN A 24 -10.09 5.13 -0.19
C ASN A 24 -9.57 6.46 -0.71
N PRO A 25 -10.40 7.50 -0.72
CA PRO A 25 -9.96 8.83 -1.17
C PRO A 25 -9.04 9.52 -0.16
N ASP A 26 -9.15 9.17 1.12
CA ASP A 26 -8.39 9.80 2.19
C ASP A 26 -7.42 8.82 2.84
N PRO A 27 -6.35 9.32 3.50
CA PRO A 27 -5.48 8.44 4.27
C PRO A 27 -6.24 7.68 5.35
N VAL A 28 -5.80 6.46 5.63
CA VAL A 28 -6.48 5.55 6.56
C VAL A 28 -5.60 5.28 7.77
N CYS A 29 -6.20 5.36 8.96
CA CYS A 29 -5.50 5.10 10.21
C CYS A 29 -5.09 3.64 10.29
N VAL A 30 -3.93 3.38 10.90
CA VAL A 30 -3.44 2.01 11.10
C VAL A 30 -4.46 1.13 11.81
N CYS A 31 -5.23 1.69 12.75
CA CYS A 31 -6.24 0.91 13.47
C CYS A 31 -7.38 0.46 12.56
N ASP A 32 -7.78 1.31 11.63
CA ASP A 32 -8.82 0.96 10.67
C ASP A 32 -8.32 -0.08 9.67
N ILE A 33 -7.06 0.02 9.27
CA ILE A 33 -6.45 -0.98 8.39
C ILE A 33 -6.44 -2.33 9.09
N THR A 34 -6.01 -2.35 10.34
CA THR A 34 -5.91 -3.57 11.14
C THR A 34 -7.28 -4.25 11.25
N ASP A 35 -8.31 -3.48 11.55
CA ASP A 35 -9.66 -4.02 11.65
C ASP A 35 -10.16 -4.58 10.32
N SER A 36 -9.86 -3.87 9.23
CA SER A 36 -10.35 -4.25 7.91
C SER A 36 -9.74 -5.53 7.39
N VAL A 37 -8.45 -5.76 7.66
CA VAL A 37 -7.77 -6.93 7.12
C VAL A 37 -7.81 -8.13 8.08
N GLY A 38 -8.22 -7.93 9.32
CA GLY A 38 -8.39 -9.04 10.26
C GLY A 38 -7.09 -9.63 10.76
N LEU A 39 -6.01 -8.87 10.75
CA LEU A 39 -4.71 -9.30 11.27
C LEU A 39 -4.43 -8.57 12.57
N THR A 40 -3.40 -9.01 13.30
CA THR A 40 -2.96 -8.30 14.50
C THR A 40 -2.23 -7.03 14.09
N GLN A 41 -2.23 -6.03 14.98
CA GLN A 41 -1.56 -4.77 14.68
C GLN A 41 -0.06 -4.92 14.42
N PRO A 42 0.71 -5.74 15.17
CA PRO A 42 2.12 -5.93 14.85
C PRO A 42 2.35 -6.49 13.44
N THR A 43 1.48 -7.40 13.01
CA THR A 43 1.58 -7.98 11.67
C THR A 43 1.27 -6.93 10.61
N VAL A 44 0.22 -6.14 10.81
CA VAL A 44 -0.13 -5.06 9.89
C VAL A 44 0.99 -4.04 9.81
N SER A 45 1.54 -3.65 10.97
CA SER A 45 2.65 -2.69 11.01
C SER A 45 3.86 -3.19 10.25
N PHE A 46 4.16 -4.48 10.35
CA PHE A 46 5.26 -5.09 9.61
C PHE A 46 5.04 -4.93 8.09
N HIS A 47 3.84 -5.24 7.62
CA HIS A 47 3.52 -5.12 6.20
C HIS A 47 3.54 -3.67 5.73
N LEU A 48 2.97 -2.76 6.55
CA LEU A 48 2.95 -1.34 6.21
C LEU A 48 4.36 -0.78 6.08
N LYS A 49 5.26 -1.17 6.98
CA LYS A 49 6.64 -0.72 6.92
C LYS A 49 7.31 -1.15 5.62
N LYS A 50 7.08 -2.39 5.20
CA LYS A 50 7.64 -2.89 3.95
C LYS A 50 7.08 -2.13 2.75
N LEU A 51 5.79 -1.84 2.77
CA LEU A 51 5.15 -1.12 1.68
C LEU A 51 5.61 0.34 1.60
N VAL A 52 5.80 0.99 2.74
CA VAL A 52 6.35 2.35 2.75
C VAL A 52 7.78 2.36 2.22
N ARG A 53 8.57 1.39 2.63
CA ARG A 53 9.97 1.30 2.17
C ARG A 53 10.06 1.08 0.66
N SER A 54 9.10 0.35 0.09
CA SER A 54 9.10 0.11 -1.36
C SER A 54 8.70 1.34 -2.15
N GLY A 55 8.14 2.35 -1.49
CA GLY A 55 7.65 3.55 -2.16
C GLY A 55 6.19 3.45 -2.58
N LEU A 56 5.52 2.33 -2.30
CA LEU A 56 4.14 2.14 -2.72
C LEU A 56 3.15 2.88 -1.83
N LEU A 57 3.48 3.05 -0.55
CA LEU A 57 2.63 3.76 0.40
C LEU A 57 3.32 4.99 0.97
N ASN A 58 2.51 5.98 1.31
CA ASN A 58 2.93 7.14 2.08
C ASN A 58 2.46 6.97 3.51
N ARG A 59 3.24 7.48 4.46
CA ARG A 59 2.89 7.47 5.87
C ARG A 59 2.85 8.89 6.39
N GLU A 60 1.81 9.20 7.13
CA GLU A 60 1.65 10.53 7.71
C GLU A 60 1.35 10.39 9.19
N GLN A 61 2.11 11.08 10.03
CA GLN A 61 1.87 11.09 11.48
C GLN A 61 0.93 12.24 11.82
N ARG A 62 -0.15 11.93 12.52
CA ARG A 62 -1.08 12.95 13.03
C ARG A 62 -1.27 12.71 14.52
N GLY A 63 -0.60 13.50 15.34
CA GLY A 63 -0.59 13.29 16.77
C GLY A 63 0.04 11.95 17.09
N VAL A 64 -0.68 11.08 17.78
CA VAL A 64 -0.17 9.76 18.16
C VAL A 64 -0.54 8.69 17.14
N TRP A 65 -1.28 9.04 16.07
CA TRP A 65 -1.77 8.06 15.10
C TRP A 65 -1.03 8.16 13.78
N ALA A 66 -0.76 7.01 13.17
CA ALA A 66 -0.18 6.96 11.84
C ALA A 66 -1.29 6.69 10.81
N TYR A 67 -1.24 7.44 9.72
CA TYR A 67 -2.17 7.31 8.60
C TYR A 67 -1.41 6.93 7.35
N TYR A 68 -2.03 6.14 6.50
CA TYR A 68 -1.39 5.60 5.31
C TYR A 68 -2.25 5.84 4.08
N SER A 69 -1.58 6.08 2.96
CA SER A 69 -2.25 6.26 1.67
C SER A 69 -1.38 5.67 0.57
N VAL A 70 -1.99 5.39 -0.57
CA VAL A 70 -1.26 4.87 -1.72
C VAL A 70 -0.49 5.99 -2.40
N ASN A 71 0.76 5.70 -2.76
CA ASN A 71 1.53 6.57 -3.62
C ASN A 71 1.04 6.35 -5.05
N ARG A 72 0.24 7.29 -5.57
CA ARG A 72 -0.40 7.14 -6.88
C ARG A 72 0.62 7.02 -8.01
N LYS A 73 1.74 7.71 -7.91
CA LYS A 73 2.79 7.61 -8.90
C LYS A 73 3.35 6.19 -8.99
N ALA A 74 3.60 5.58 -7.84
CA ALA A 74 4.13 4.22 -7.80
C ALA A 74 3.11 3.24 -8.37
N LEU A 75 1.84 3.43 -8.03
CA LEU A 75 0.78 2.57 -8.53
C LEU A 75 0.64 2.71 -10.05
N ASP A 76 0.76 3.93 -10.56
CA ASP A 76 0.72 4.19 -12.00
C ASP A 76 1.87 3.52 -12.73
N GLN A 77 3.04 3.44 -12.10
CA GLN A 77 4.17 2.74 -12.71
C GLN A 77 3.85 1.25 -12.93
N LEU A 78 3.18 0.63 -11.96
CA LEU A 78 2.77 -0.75 -12.11
C LEU A 78 1.71 -0.90 -13.21
N SER A 79 0.73 -0.01 -13.23
CA SER A 79 -0.30 0.03 -14.25
C SER A 79 0.32 0.21 -15.63
N GLY A 80 1.29 1.10 -15.74
CA GLY A 80 1.93 1.40 -17.00
C GLY A 80 2.61 0.19 -17.62
N ILE A 81 3.15 -0.69 -16.79
CA ILE A 81 3.79 -1.90 -17.28
C ILE A 81 2.79 -2.81 -17.99
N PHE A 82 1.59 -2.88 -17.45
CA PHE A 82 0.57 -3.75 -18.03
C PHE A 82 -0.20 -3.09 -19.16
N SER A 83 -0.26 -1.78 -19.17
CA SER A 83 -1.05 -1.06 -20.17
C SER A 83 -0.29 -0.79 -21.44
N THR A 84 1.02 -0.89 -21.44
CA THR A 84 1.79 -0.57 -22.64
C THR A 84 1.48 -1.49 -23.80
N GLU A 85 1.17 -2.70 -23.50
CA GLU A 85 0.84 -3.60 -24.56
C GLU A 85 -0.55 -3.35 -25.02
N GLY A 86 -1.33 -2.78 -24.21
CA GLY A 86 -2.65 -2.42 -24.60
C GLY A 86 -2.65 -1.34 -25.61
N THR A 87 -1.58 -0.75 -25.80
CA THR A 87 -1.59 0.23 -26.82
C THR A 87 -1.27 -0.36 -28.10
N ARG A 88 -1.27 -0.62 -27.52
CA ARG A 88 -1.28 -0.77 -28.18
C ARG A 88 -1.47 -0.78 -28.89
#